data_603f55a579d5002e7f9a7647a7cfb553
#
_entry.id   603f55a579d5002e7f9a7647a7cfb553
#
_cell.length_a   1.000
_cell.length_b   1.000
_cell.length_c   1.000
_cell.angle_alpha   90.00
_cell.angle_beta   90.00
_cell.angle_gamma   90.00
#
_symmetry.space_group_name_H-M   'P 1'
#
loop_
_entity.id
_entity.type
_entity.pdbx_description
1 polymer ?
#
loop_
_entity_poly.entity_id
_entity_poly.type
_entity_poly.pdbx_seq_one_letter_code
_entity_poly.pdbx_strand_id
1 'polypeptide(L)'
;MNIHEFQQWVKDYYQQRKWSDLDIFVRIGFLAEETGEVARAIRALEIGRDRPDEVEGTYREHLVKLTEELGDVLGNLLVIANKYDISFEDIL
;
A
#
# COMPACT_ATOMS: atom_id res chain seq x y z
N MET A 1 15.62 4.92 6.58
CA MET A 1 14.41 5.04 7.45
C MET A 1 14.06 3.66 7.97
N ASN A 2 13.90 3.50 9.27
CA ASN A 2 13.45 2.24 9.85
C ASN A 2 11.92 2.21 9.93
N ILE A 3 11.35 1.06 10.29
CA ILE A 3 9.90 0.90 10.31
C ILE A 3 9.23 1.80 11.34
N HIS A 4 9.90 2.06 12.45
CA HIS A 4 9.38 2.92 13.50
C HIS A 4 9.26 4.38 13.02
N GLU A 5 10.29 4.88 12.37
CA GLU A 5 10.30 6.21 11.78
C GLU A 5 9.24 6.31 10.68
N PHE A 6 9.09 5.28 9.87
CA PHE A 6 8.09 5.24 8.81
C PHE A 6 6.68 5.26 9.39
N GLN A 7 6.44 4.52 10.47
CA GLN A 7 5.13 4.52 11.13
C GLN A 7 4.77 5.93 11.63
N GLN A 8 5.73 6.62 12.24
CA GLN A 8 5.51 7.99 12.71
C GLN A 8 5.28 8.94 11.53
N TRP A 9 6.03 8.78 10.45
CA TRP A 9 5.86 9.59 9.25
C TRP A 9 4.45 9.42 8.66
N VAL A 10 3.97 8.18 8.57
CA VAL A 10 2.62 7.89 8.07
C VAL A 10 1.57 8.56 8.95
N LYS A 11 1.73 8.49 10.26
CA LYS A 11 0.80 9.13 11.21
C LYS A 11 0.70 10.63 10.95
N ASP A 12 1.85 11.30 10.86
CA ASP A 12 1.89 12.76 10.67
C ASP A 12 1.32 13.14 9.30
N TYR A 13 1.70 12.41 8.27
CA TYR A 13 1.26 12.66 6.90
C TYR A 13 -0.27 12.57 6.77
N TYR A 14 -0.86 11.54 7.33
CA TYR A 14 -2.30 11.31 7.25
C TYR A 14 -3.08 12.29 8.12
N GLN A 15 -2.55 12.66 9.28
CA GLN A 15 -3.17 13.68 10.13
C GLN A 15 -3.20 15.05 9.45
N GLN A 16 -2.12 15.44 8.81
CA GLN A 16 -2.04 16.71 8.09
C GLN A 16 -3.07 16.80 6.97
N ARG A 17 -3.40 15.68 6.34
CA ARG A 17 -4.39 15.60 5.26
C ARG A 17 -5.78 15.26 5.74
N LYS A 18 -5.96 15.09 7.05
CA LYS A 18 -7.23 14.69 7.67
C LYS A 18 -7.72 13.33 7.17
N TRP A 19 -6.82 12.49 6.71
CA TRP A 19 -7.16 11.14 6.25
C TRP A 19 -7.22 10.14 7.39
N SER A 20 -6.65 10.47 8.55
CA SER A 20 -6.69 9.62 9.74
C SER A 20 -8.08 9.53 10.37
N ASP A 21 -8.99 10.43 10.00
CA ASP A 21 -10.35 10.48 10.54
C ASP A 21 -11.35 9.65 9.74
N LEU A 22 -10.89 8.95 8.69
CA LEU A 22 -11.76 8.11 7.89
C LEU A 22 -12.27 6.92 8.71
N ASP A 23 -13.52 6.54 8.44
CA ASP A 23 -14.12 5.36 9.05
C ASP A 23 -13.26 4.12 8.78
N ILE A 24 -13.16 3.23 9.78
CA ILE A 24 -12.32 2.04 9.67
C ILE A 24 -12.77 1.13 8.51
N PHE A 25 -14.06 1.08 8.22
CA PHE A 25 -14.56 0.26 7.13
C PHE A 25 -14.14 0.82 5.76
N VAL A 26 -14.04 2.15 5.64
CA VAL A 26 -13.46 2.78 4.45
C VAL A 26 -11.99 2.42 4.33
N ARG A 27 -11.27 2.43 5.45
CA ARG A 27 -9.85 2.09 5.47
C ARG A 27 -9.62 0.61 5.08
N ILE A 28 -10.49 -0.29 5.52
CA ILE A 28 -10.44 -1.69 5.11
C ILE A 28 -10.68 -1.81 3.60
N GLY A 29 -11.60 -1.02 3.05
CA GLY A 29 -11.83 -0.98 1.61
C GLY A 29 -10.59 -0.59 0.83
N PHE A 30 -9.88 0.44 1.28
CA PHE A 30 -8.61 0.84 0.65
C PHE A 30 -7.56 -0.26 0.74
N LEU A 31 -7.46 -0.95 1.87
CA LEU A 31 -6.52 -2.07 2.00
C LEU A 31 -6.84 -3.18 1.01
N ALA A 32 -8.12 -3.51 0.83
CA ALA A 32 -8.54 -4.52 -0.13
C ALA A 32 -8.18 -4.11 -1.56
N GLU A 33 -8.40 -2.84 -1.92
CA GLU A 33 -8.03 -2.31 -3.24
C GLU A 33 -6.52 -2.40 -3.46
N GLU A 34 -5.72 -1.97 -2.50
CA GLU A 34 -4.26 -1.98 -2.63
C GLU A 34 -3.72 -3.40 -2.73
N THR A 35 -4.32 -4.34 -2.02
CA THR A 35 -3.95 -5.75 -2.14
C THR A 35 -4.24 -6.27 -3.54
N GLY A 36 -5.37 -5.88 -4.11
CA GLY A 36 -5.72 -6.19 -5.50
C GLY A 36 -4.73 -5.60 -6.50
N GLU A 37 -4.25 -4.38 -6.24
CA GLU A 37 -3.25 -3.74 -7.10
C GLU A 37 -1.91 -4.49 -7.05
N VAL A 38 -1.52 -5.02 -5.88
CA VAL A 38 -0.33 -5.89 -5.79
C VAL A 38 -0.51 -7.13 -6.65
N ALA A 39 -1.66 -7.78 -6.56
CA ALA A 39 -1.94 -8.97 -7.37
C ALA A 39 -1.87 -8.65 -8.87
N ARG A 40 -2.42 -7.52 -9.28
CA ARG A 40 -2.38 -7.07 -10.66
C ARG A 40 -0.95 -6.80 -11.13
N ALA A 41 -0.14 -6.17 -10.29
CA ALA A 41 1.25 -5.88 -10.61
C ALA A 41 2.07 -7.15 -10.77
N ILE A 42 1.84 -8.15 -9.92
CA ILE A 42 2.51 -9.47 -10.03
C ILE A 42 2.10 -10.16 -11.33
N ARG A 43 0.82 -10.15 -11.65
CA ARG A 43 0.32 -10.76 -12.89
C ARG A 43 0.98 -10.11 -14.12
N ALA A 44 1.05 -8.77 -14.13
CA ALA A 44 1.68 -8.06 -15.24
C ALA A 44 3.16 -8.42 -15.37
N LEU A 45 3.85 -8.58 -14.23
CA LEU A 45 5.26 -8.96 -14.21
C LEU A 45 5.48 -10.37 -14.77
N GLU A 46 4.61 -11.32 -14.41
CA GLU A 46 4.78 -12.73 -14.75
C GLU A 46 4.24 -13.09 -16.13
N ILE A 47 3.12 -12.53 -16.54
CA ILE A 47 2.47 -12.91 -17.80
C ILE A 47 2.26 -11.76 -18.77
N GLY A 48 2.62 -10.54 -18.38
CA GLY A 48 2.45 -9.38 -19.23
C GLY A 48 1.02 -8.89 -19.33
N ARG A 49 0.72 -8.22 -20.45
CA ARG A 49 -0.61 -7.67 -20.70
C ARG A 49 -1.62 -8.79 -20.96
N ASP A 50 -2.75 -8.76 -20.26
CA ASP A 50 -3.82 -9.75 -20.50
C ASP A 50 -5.14 -9.12 -20.97
N ARG A 51 -5.22 -7.78 -20.99
CA ARG A 51 -6.39 -7.06 -21.48
C ARG A 51 -5.98 -6.08 -22.57
N PRO A 52 -6.85 -5.83 -23.57
CA PRO A 52 -6.51 -4.92 -24.68
C PRO A 52 -6.21 -3.49 -24.24
N ASP A 53 -6.77 -3.05 -23.10
CA ASP A 53 -6.58 -1.69 -22.57
C ASP A 53 -5.32 -1.54 -21.72
N GLU A 54 -4.60 -2.63 -21.46
CA GLU A 54 -3.35 -2.57 -20.71
C GLU A 54 -2.18 -2.30 -21.66
N VAL A 55 -1.25 -1.48 -21.20
CA VAL A 55 -0.03 -1.17 -21.94
C VAL A 55 1.03 -2.22 -21.62
N GLU A 56 1.65 -2.76 -22.66
CA GLU A 56 2.80 -3.65 -22.49
C GLU A 56 3.97 -2.85 -21.97
N GLY A 57 4.65 -3.35 -20.92
CA GLY A 57 5.79 -2.69 -20.33
C GLY A 57 6.99 -3.60 -20.24
N THR A 58 8.13 -3.03 -19.83
CA THR A 58 9.35 -3.81 -19.59
C THR A 58 9.26 -4.47 -18.22
N TYR A 59 10.10 -5.50 -18.02
CA TYR A 59 10.23 -6.14 -16.71
C TYR A 59 10.55 -5.12 -15.62
N ARG A 60 11.46 -4.18 -15.91
CA ARG A 60 11.85 -3.17 -14.94
C ARG A 60 10.70 -2.24 -14.58
N GLU A 61 9.91 -1.82 -15.56
CA GLU A 61 8.73 -0.98 -15.31
C GLU A 61 7.72 -1.71 -14.43
N HIS A 62 7.48 -2.98 -14.69
CA HIS A 62 6.57 -3.80 -13.87
C HIS A 62 7.12 -3.99 -12.46
N LEU A 63 8.43 -4.14 -12.31
CA LEU A 63 9.05 -4.30 -11.00
C LEU A 63 8.94 -3.01 -10.17
N VAL A 64 9.13 -1.84 -10.81
CA VAL A 64 8.95 -0.54 -10.15
C VAL A 64 7.50 -0.40 -9.69
N LYS A 65 6.55 -0.75 -10.54
CA LYS A 65 5.12 -0.67 -10.20
C LYS A 65 4.78 -1.59 -9.02
N LEU A 66 5.29 -2.81 -9.02
CA LEU A 66 5.08 -3.73 -7.90
C LEU A 66 5.65 -3.15 -6.59
N THR A 67 6.83 -2.57 -6.67
CA THR A 67 7.47 -1.94 -5.50
C THR A 67 6.58 -0.84 -4.91
N GLU A 68 6.03 0.01 -5.78
CA GLU A 68 5.11 1.08 -5.35
C GLU A 68 3.85 0.51 -4.69
N GLU A 69 3.26 -0.52 -5.28
CA GLU A 69 2.04 -1.13 -4.74
C GLU A 69 2.28 -1.82 -3.39
N LEU A 70 3.45 -2.44 -3.21
CA LEU A 70 3.81 -3.00 -1.92
C LEU A 70 3.93 -1.92 -0.85
N GLY A 71 4.49 -0.76 -1.21
CA GLY A 71 4.56 0.39 -0.31
C GLY A 71 3.19 0.90 0.08
N ASP A 72 2.25 0.93 -0.86
CA ASP A 72 0.88 1.38 -0.60
C ASP A 72 0.16 0.45 0.38
N VAL A 73 0.36 -0.87 0.25
CA VAL A 73 -0.20 -1.83 1.20
C VAL A 73 0.41 -1.62 2.59
N LEU A 74 1.73 -1.48 2.65
CA LEU A 74 2.42 -1.24 3.93
C LEU A 74 1.91 0.03 4.60
N GLY A 75 1.74 1.10 3.83
CA GLY A 75 1.20 2.36 4.35
C GLY A 75 -0.19 2.19 4.95
N ASN A 76 -1.07 1.45 4.26
CA ASN A 76 -2.42 1.17 4.77
C ASN A 76 -2.39 0.36 6.06
N LEU A 77 -1.51 -0.62 6.18
CA LEU A 77 -1.36 -1.39 7.40
C LEU A 77 -0.91 -0.50 8.57
N LEU A 78 0.00 0.43 8.30
CA LEU A 78 0.48 1.35 9.33
C LEU A 78 -0.58 2.33 9.77
N VAL A 79 -1.45 2.79 8.87
CA VAL A 79 -2.58 3.66 9.22
C VAL A 79 -3.52 2.92 10.17
N ILE A 80 -3.80 1.66 9.89
CA ILE A 80 -4.66 0.83 10.76
C ILE A 80 -4.00 0.65 12.13
N ALA A 81 -2.71 0.31 12.17
CA ALA A 81 -1.98 0.15 13.41
C ALA A 81 -2.01 1.44 14.25
N ASN A 82 -1.80 2.59 13.60
CA ASN A 82 -1.82 3.88 14.28
C ASN A 82 -3.20 4.19 14.90
N LYS A 83 -4.27 3.78 14.24
CA LYS A 83 -5.62 4.00 14.75
C LYS A 83 -5.84 3.31 16.10
N TYR A 84 -5.24 2.16 16.29
CA TYR A 84 -5.40 1.37 17.51
C TYR A 84 -4.21 1.44 18.45
N ASP A 85 -3.30 2.37 18.21
CA ASP A 85 -2.08 2.57 19.01
C ASP A 85 -1.21 1.31 19.08
N ILE A 86 -1.17 0.56 18.00
CA ILE A 86 -0.34 -0.64 17.90
C ILE A 86 0.98 -0.26 17.26
N SER A 87 2.10 -0.53 17.95
CA SER A 87 3.43 -0.37 17.36
C SER A 87 3.67 -1.48 16.34
N PHE A 88 4.23 -1.14 15.19
CA PHE A 88 4.54 -2.15 14.19
C PHE A 88 5.57 -3.16 14.71
N GLU A 89 6.41 -2.77 15.65
CA GLU A 89 7.32 -3.69 16.33
C GLU A 89 6.59 -4.82 17.07
N ASP A 90 5.41 -4.52 17.62
CA ASP A 90 4.59 -5.53 18.31
C ASP A 90 4.03 -6.57 17.34
N ILE A 91 3.88 -6.20 16.06
CA ILE A 91 3.39 -7.11 15.03
C ILE A 91 4.49 -8.06 14.58
N LEU A 92 5.73 -7.59 14.60
CA LEU A 92 6.87 -8.38 14.19
C LEU A 92 7.32 -9.34 15.29
#